data_39f2e7e2e2f90373004eb20ef380cf40
#
_entry.id   39f2e7e2e2f90373004eb20ef380cf40
#
_cell.length_a   1.000
_cell.length_b   1.000
_cell.length_c   1.000
_cell.angle_alpha   90.00
_cell.angle_beta   90.00
_cell.angle_gamma   90.00
#
_symmetry.space_group_name_H-M   'P 1'
#
loop_
_entity.id
_entity.type
_entity.pdbx_description
1 polymer ?
#
loop_
_entity_poly.entity_id
_entity_poly.type
_entity_poly.pdbx_seq_one_letter_code
_entity_poly.pdbx_strand_id
1 'polypeptide(L)'
;MRRRNILLCGIALAGALITTGARAQQVTTLDVLYAFPAFAKFHEPIAQEFMKRHPDIKIEFRAPAPTYDDGHQTMMRQAVTNQLPDVYYSGFHLLSELTRTLAKRNQVVDLGPLLAAEGKEFRDKNYSNRIVDLGKVDGKLYGLPFNASTPIMYYNAELVKKAGGDPEHMPDNWDALMALTAKIKSGSPDVAGIGYNVHEWPDVWLYHAMITQAGGTAVDGEKVVLGGPDLGVKVLQRFRRFVSESGMPLIDWDQSRQQFIAGKIGVFFDTPARLRQVTDLVGDKFTLRTATFPVDNKAKGGLPTGGNAAIITTRDPKKQKAAWEFLKFVTGPEAQKIVVETTGYLPTNLRATGPEFLGQYYDKNPNFKTVALQMDRSVPWQGYPGGNSVKTWRAQREIITAVMRGELEPKAGYDRLMKETAALVKQP
;
A
#
# COMPACT_ATOMS: atom_id res chain seq x y z
N MET A 1 93.01 5.04 51.56
CA MET A 1 92.14 5.50 50.45
C MET A 1 90.91 4.63 50.41
N ARG A 2 89.75 5.06 50.94
CA ARG A 2 88.51 4.31 51.01
C ARG A 2 87.46 4.99 50.15
N ARG A 3 86.94 4.28 49.13
CA ARG A 3 85.83 4.71 48.32
C ARG A 3 84.50 4.26 48.97
N ARG A 4 83.61 5.20 49.26
CA ARG A 4 82.28 4.96 49.79
C ARG A 4 81.31 4.82 48.58
N ASN A 5 80.67 3.68 48.45
CA ASN A 5 79.56 3.45 47.50
C ASN A 5 78.25 3.96 48.12
N ILE A 6 77.57 4.82 47.39
CA ILE A 6 76.23 5.25 47.77
C ILE A 6 75.25 4.45 46.85
N LEU A 7 74.43 3.60 47.48
CA LEU A 7 73.29 2.95 46.81
C LEU A 7 72.14 3.94 46.70
N LEU A 8 71.73 4.23 45.48
CA LEU A 8 70.47 4.92 45.20
C LEU A 8 69.35 3.85 44.93
N CYS A 9 68.41 3.72 45.83
CA CYS A 9 67.14 2.97 45.62
C CYS A 9 66.23 3.77 44.71
N GLY A 10 66.04 3.38 43.45
CA GLY A 10 65.00 3.90 42.57
C GLY A 10 63.74 3.16 42.78
N ILE A 11 62.69 3.86 43.28
CA ILE A 11 61.32 3.36 43.35
C ILE A 11 60.69 3.53 41.97
N ALA A 12 60.51 2.44 41.22
CA ALA A 12 59.74 2.41 39.98
C ALA A 12 58.24 2.37 40.31
N LEU A 13 57.52 3.49 40.17
CA LEU A 13 56.04 3.51 40.13
C LEU A 13 55.59 2.94 38.78
N ALA A 14 55.10 1.72 38.78
CA ALA A 14 54.39 1.14 37.63
C ALA A 14 52.95 1.72 37.59
N GLY A 15 52.75 2.77 36.78
CA GLY A 15 51.42 3.29 36.47
C GLY A 15 50.69 2.32 35.57
N ALA A 16 49.73 1.58 36.10
CA ALA A 16 48.80 0.77 35.31
C ALA A 16 47.86 1.71 34.54
N LEU A 17 48.15 1.97 33.28
CA LEU A 17 47.22 2.58 32.32
C LEU A 17 46.09 1.57 32.08
N ILE A 18 44.94 1.75 32.79
CA ILE A 18 43.69 1.09 32.48
C ILE A 18 43.17 1.76 31.19
N THR A 19 43.54 1.24 30.04
CA THR A 19 42.89 1.58 28.79
C THR A 19 41.48 0.97 28.85
N THR A 20 40.51 1.77 29.25
CA THR A 20 39.11 1.48 28.97
C THR A 20 38.93 1.52 27.47
N GLY A 21 39.13 0.36 26.83
CA GLY A 21 38.83 0.18 25.42
C GLY A 21 37.36 0.46 25.23
N ALA A 22 37.00 1.64 24.76
CA ALA A 22 35.71 1.91 24.22
C ALA A 22 35.49 0.85 23.11
N ARG A 23 34.72 -0.19 23.45
CA ARG A 23 34.27 -1.16 22.45
C ARG A 23 33.46 -0.36 21.45
N ALA A 24 34.00 -0.06 20.29
CA ALA A 24 33.24 0.52 19.21
C ALA A 24 31.97 -0.35 19.04
N GLN A 25 30.83 0.19 19.36
CA GLN A 25 29.54 -0.53 19.25
C GLN A 25 29.41 -0.91 17.79
N GLN A 26 29.47 -2.22 17.49
CA GLN A 26 29.46 -2.72 16.12
C GLN A 26 28.08 -2.39 15.51
N VAL A 27 28.04 -1.41 14.61
CA VAL A 27 26.83 -0.98 13.90
C VAL A 27 26.26 -2.15 13.09
N THR A 28 24.96 -2.41 13.26
CA THR A 28 24.23 -3.40 12.49
C THR A 28 23.59 -2.73 11.28
N THR A 29 24.05 -3.05 10.08
CA THR A 29 23.44 -2.53 8.84
C THR A 29 22.31 -3.42 8.37
N LEU A 30 21.13 -2.82 8.14
CA LEU A 30 19.96 -3.44 7.53
C LEU A 30 19.83 -2.98 6.09
N ASP A 31 19.75 -3.94 5.18
CA ASP A 31 19.51 -3.77 3.76
C ASP A 31 17.99 -3.83 3.51
N VAL A 32 17.40 -2.75 2.97
CA VAL A 32 15.94 -2.57 2.91
C VAL A 32 15.49 -2.30 1.47
N LEU A 33 14.46 -3.02 1.02
CA LEU A 33 13.83 -2.82 -0.29
C LEU A 33 12.37 -2.40 -0.14
N TYR A 34 11.98 -1.39 -0.90
CA TYR A 34 10.59 -0.95 -1.05
C TYR A 34 10.23 -0.73 -2.54
N ALA A 35 8.94 -0.56 -2.84
CA ALA A 35 8.44 -0.24 -4.17
C ALA A 35 8.04 1.24 -4.29
N PHE A 36 7.96 1.73 -5.52
CA PHE A 36 7.63 3.09 -5.93
C PHE A 36 8.68 4.14 -5.52
N PRO A 37 9.60 4.53 -6.41
CA PRO A 37 10.66 5.50 -6.13
C PRO A 37 10.16 6.82 -5.50
N ALA A 38 8.95 7.28 -5.86
CA ALA A 38 8.34 8.47 -5.29
C ALA A 38 8.11 8.38 -3.76
N PHE A 39 8.17 7.18 -3.16
CA PHE A 39 7.98 6.98 -1.72
C PHE A 39 9.27 7.17 -0.91
N ALA A 40 10.41 7.44 -1.54
CA ALA A 40 11.61 7.92 -0.88
C ALA A 40 11.30 9.11 0.07
N LYS A 41 10.35 9.98 -0.34
CA LYS A 41 9.90 11.15 0.41
C LYS A 41 9.40 10.89 1.85
N PHE A 42 9.00 9.66 2.18
CA PHE A 42 8.68 9.26 3.55
C PHE A 42 9.62 8.17 4.07
N HIS A 43 10.10 7.22 3.26
CA HIS A 43 11.03 6.20 3.73
C HIS A 43 12.34 6.78 4.25
N GLU A 44 12.93 7.73 3.52
CA GLU A 44 14.20 8.35 3.90
C GLU A 44 14.13 9.14 5.22
N PRO A 45 13.19 10.10 5.41
CA PRO A 45 13.12 10.84 6.68
C PRO A 45 12.75 9.94 7.87
N ILE A 46 11.90 8.90 7.67
CA ILE A 46 11.60 7.92 8.71
C ILE A 46 12.86 7.14 9.12
N ALA A 47 13.65 6.66 8.14
CA ALA A 47 14.89 5.95 8.43
C ALA A 47 15.93 6.85 9.10
N GLN A 48 16.04 8.12 8.70
CA GLN A 48 16.92 9.09 9.36
C GLN A 48 16.54 9.31 10.81
N GLU A 49 15.24 9.46 11.11
CA GLU A 49 14.78 9.65 12.49
C GLU A 49 14.99 8.37 13.33
N PHE A 50 14.79 7.19 12.73
CA PHE A 50 15.11 5.92 13.37
C PHE A 50 16.58 5.82 13.74
N MET A 51 17.50 6.11 12.82
CA MET A 51 18.94 6.03 13.03
C MET A 51 19.45 7.02 14.10
N LYS A 52 18.80 8.17 14.27
CA LYS A 52 19.10 9.09 15.37
C LYS A 52 18.79 8.47 16.75
N ARG A 53 17.71 7.71 16.85
CA ARG A 53 17.28 7.05 18.10
C ARG A 53 17.99 5.71 18.33
N HIS A 54 18.49 5.10 17.27
CA HIS A 54 19.18 3.80 17.27
C HIS A 54 20.54 3.92 16.56
N PRO A 55 21.54 4.58 17.16
CA PRO A 55 22.82 4.85 16.52
C PRO A 55 23.66 3.59 16.25
N ASP A 56 23.27 2.47 16.83
CA ASP A 56 23.84 1.14 16.61
C ASP A 56 23.21 0.38 15.41
N ILE A 57 22.19 0.96 14.76
CA ILE A 57 21.53 0.38 13.59
C ILE A 57 21.58 1.36 12.42
N LYS A 58 22.11 0.89 11.28
CA LYS A 58 22.15 1.65 10.02
C LYS A 58 21.12 1.08 9.04
N ILE A 59 20.32 1.94 8.41
CA ILE A 59 19.39 1.57 7.35
C ILE A 59 20.03 1.95 6.00
N GLU A 60 20.12 0.98 5.10
CA GLU A 60 20.55 1.18 3.71
C GLU A 60 19.44 0.71 2.79
N PHE A 61 18.92 1.64 1.99
CA PHE A 61 17.91 1.31 0.99
C PHE A 61 18.56 0.84 -0.31
N ARG A 62 18.07 -0.27 -0.85
CA ARG A 62 18.32 -0.63 -2.25
C ARG A 62 17.60 0.35 -3.17
N ALA A 63 17.98 0.36 -4.45
CA ALA A 63 17.20 1.05 -5.48
C ALA A 63 15.75 0.56 -5.42
N PRO A 64 14.76 1.47 -5.25
CA PRO A 64 13.36 1.09 -5.12
C PRO A 64 12.86 0.38 -6.39
N ALA A 65 12.04 -0.65 -6.22
CA ALA A 65 11.37 -1.29 -7.34
C ALA A 65 10.34 -0.33 -7.97
N PRO A 66 10.16 -0.33 -9.32
CA PRO A 66 9.18 0.53 -9.97
C PRO A 66 7.76 0.34 -9.46
N THR A 67 7.34 -0.92 -9.25
CA THR A 67 6.01 -1.32 -8.76
C THR A 67 6.12 -2.44 -7.72
N TYR A 68 5.01 -2.79 -7.06
CA TYR A 68 4.96 -3.98 -6.20
C TYR A 68 5.23 -5.27 -6.99
N ASP A 69 4.75 -5.36 -8.24
CA ASP A 69 4.98 -6.50 -9.11
C ASP A 69 6.47 -6.70 -9.42
N ASP A 70 7.18 -5.61 -9.77
CA ASP A 70 8.63 -5.66 -10.02
C ASP A 70 9.40 -6.03 -8.76
N GLY A 71 9.00 -5.48 -7.61
CA GLY A 71 9.55 -5.82 -6.30
C GLY A 71 9.34 -7.29 -5.97
N HIS A 72 8.14 -7.81 -6.16
CA HIS A 72 7.80 -9.23 -5.94
C HIS A 72 8.66 -10.15 -6.82
N GLN A 73 8.74 -9.89 -8.13
CA GLN A 73 9.57 -10.67 -9.04
C GLN A 73 11.05 -10.63 -8.64
N THR A 74 11.53 -9.48 -8.17
CA THR A 74 12.89 -9.33 -7.65
C THR A 74 13.11 -10.20 -6.42
N MET A 75 12.18 -10.18 -5.45
CA MET A 75 12.22 -11.03 -4.26
C MET A 75 12.21 -12.51 -4.62
N MET A 76 11.37 -12.94 -5.57
CA MET A 76 11.30 -14.32 -6.01
C MET A 76 12.61 -14.80 -6.64
N ARG A 77 13.27 -13.99 -7.48
CA ARG A 77 14.59 -14.30 -8.05
C ARG A 77 15.68 -14.35 -6.97
N GLN A 78 15.70 -13.37 -6.06
CA GLN A 78 16.70 -13.28 -5.00
C GLN A 78 16.55 -14.38 -3.93
N ALA A 79 15.33 -14.90 -3.73
CA ALA A 79 15.10 -16.06 -2.88
C ALA A 79 15.85 -17.32 -3.36
N VAL A 80 15.97 -17.50 -4.67
CA VAL A 80 16.72 -18.63 -5.25
C VAL A 80 18.22 -18.50 -5.02
N THR A 81 18.75 -17.28 -5.09
CA THR A 81 20.19 -16.99 -4.97
C THR A 81 20.62 -16.64 -3.54
N ASN A 82 19.72 -16.68 -2.55
CA ASN A 82 19.95 -16.25 -1.17
C ASN A 82 20.49 -14.78 -1.06
N GLN A 83 19.98 -13.87 -1.90
CA GLN A 83 20.39 -12.46 -1.95
C GLN A 83 19.23 -11.52 -1.53
N LEU A 84 18.30 -12.02 -0.71
CA LEU A 84 17.19 -11.22 -0.19
C LEU A 84 17.68 -10.01 0.61
N PRO A 85 16.98 -8.88 0.60
CA PRO A 85 17.21 -7.79 1.56
C PRO A 85 16.91 -8.28 2.98
N ASP A 86 17.33 -7.55 4.01
CA ASP A 86 16.97 -7.89 5.40
C ASP A 86 15.50 -7.57 5.70
N VAL A 87 14.98 -6.49 5.10
CA VAL A 87 13.58 -6.06 5.20
C VAL A 87 13.01 -5.74 3.80
N TYR A 88 11.78 -6.17 3.55
CA TYR A 88 11.05 -5.84 2.31
C TYR A 88 9.62 -5.38 2.62
N TYR A 89 9.16 -4.37 1.89
CA TYR A 89 7.78 -3.87 1.95
C TYR A 89 6.93 -4.52 0.84
N SER A 90 6.24 -5.61 1.18
CA SER A 90 5.42 -6.38 0.24
C SER A 90 4.03 -5.81 0.08
N GLY A 91 3.56 -5.59 -1.15
CA GLY A 91 2.13 -5.32 -1.39
C GLY A 91 1.23 -6.43 -0.83
N PHE A 92 0.10 -6.05 -0.21
CA PHE A 92 -0.78 -7.03 0.46
C PHE A 92 -1.25 -8.15 -0.47
N HIS A 93 -1.58 -7.83 -1.73
CA HIS A 93 -2.05 -8.80 -2.73
C HIS A 93 -1.00 -9.85 -3.14
N LEU A 94 0.27 -9.57 -2.91
CA LEU A 94 1.41 -10.45 -3.23
C LEU A 94 2.01 -11.11 -1.98
N LEU A 95 1.62 -10.65 -0.78
CA LEU A 95 2.18 -11.11 0.48
C LEU A 95 2.02 -12.62 0.69
N SER A 96 0.85 -13.15 0.38
CA SER A 96 0.56 -14.58 0.55
C SER A 96 1.44 -15.46 -0.35
N GLU A 97 1.54 -15.14 -1.64
CA GLU A 97 2.38 -15.87 -2.60
C GLU A 97 3.86 -15.82 -2.19
N LEU A 98 4.35 -14.61 -1.88
CA LEU A 98 5.74 -14.41 -1.48
C LEU A 98 6.07 -15.18 -0.20
N THR A 99 5.29 -14.98 0.87
CA THR A 99 5.63 -15.56 2.18
C THR A 99 5.49 -17.06 2.22
N ARG A 100 4.54 -17.66 1.50
CA ARG A 100 4.46 -19.12 1.33
C ARG A 100 5.70 -19.68 0.65
N THR A 101 6.22 -19.01 -0.37
CA THR A 101 7.44 -19.40 -1.08
C THR A 101 8.66 -19.26 -0.18
N LEU A 102 8.81 -18.14 0.52
CA LEU A 102 9.94 -17.88 1.41
C LEU A 102 9.92 -18.80 2.65
N ALA A 103 8.73 -19.09 3.21
CA ALA A 103 8.60 -19.96 4.39
C ALA A 103 9.08 -21.40 4.11
N LYS A 104 8.81 -21.96 2.93
CA LYS A 104 9.33 -23.27 2.51
C LYS A 104 10.86 -23.34 2.49
N ARG A 105 11.54 -22.19 2.43
CA ARG A 105 12.99 -22.05 2.38
C ARG A 105 13.58 -21.49 3.68
N ASN A 106 12.78 -21.28 4.73
CA ASN A 106 13.16 -20.60 5.96
C ASN A 106 13.77 -19.21 5.69
N GLN A 107 13.18 -18.42 4.77
CA GLN A 107 13.65 -17.13 4.33
C GLN A 107 12.69 -15.96 4.72
N VAL A 108 11.74 -16.20 5.60
CA VAL A 108 10.86 -15.18 6.18
C VAL A 108 10.59 -15.51 7.64
N VAL A 109 10.54 -14.46 8.46
CA VAL A 109 10.32 -14.56 9.91
C VAL A 109 8.83 -14.48 10.21
N ASP A 110 8.33 -15.39 11.07
CA ASP A 110 7.02 -15.23 11.70
C ASP A 110 7.14 -14.15 12.80
N LEU A 111 6.48 -13.01 12.57
CA LEU A 111 6.50 -11.86 13.48
C LEU A 111 5.54 -12.04 14.68
N GLY A 112 4.68 -13.05 14.66
CA GLY A 112 3.71 -13.31 15.73
C GLY A 112 4.35 -13.44 17.11
N PRO A 113 5.38 -14.30 17.29
CA PRO A 113 6.13 -14.40 18.54
C PRO A 113 6.81 -13.08 18.96
N LEU A 114 7.35 -12.31 18.01
CA LEU A 114 7.99 -11.02 18.31
C LEU A 114 6.96 -9.99 18.80
N LEU A 115 5.80 -9.91 18.15
CA LEU A 115 4.71 -9.03 18.57
C LEU A 115 4.12 -9.45 19.93
N ALA A 116 4.01 -10.75 20.20
CA ALA A 116 3.55 -11.28 21.48
C ALA A 116 4.52 -10.96 22.63
N ALA A 117 5.83 -10.96 22.37
CA ALA A 117 6.85 -10.63 23.33
C ALA A 117 6.82 -9.15 23.77
N GLU A 118 6.29 -8.24 22.96
CA GLU A 118 6.07 -6.84 23.36
C GLU A 118 4.91 -6.69 24.37
N GLY A 119 4.09 -7.71 24.55
CA GLY A 119 2.98 -7.75 25.48
C GLY A 119 1.66 -7.22 24.92
N LYS A 120 0.57 -7.63 25.57
CA LYS A 120 -0.81 -7.30 25.13
C LYS A 120 -1.08 -5.80 25.12
N GLU A 121 -0.59 -5.08 26.13
CA GLU A 121 -0.80 -3.63 26.23
C GLU A 121 -0.18 -2.87 25.05
N PHE A 122 1.07 -3.19 24.69
CA PHE A 122 1.72 -2.61 23.52
C PHE A 122 0.92 -2.87 22.26
N ARG A 123 0.53 -4.13 22.02
CA ARG A 123 -0.23 -4.52 20.84
C ARG A 123 -1.57 -3.76 20.75
N ASP A 124 -2.38 -3.80 21.78
CA ASP A 124 -3.73 -3.23 21.78
C ASP A 124 -3.72 -1.70 21.69
N LYS A 125 -2.67 -1.05 22.22
CA LYS A 125 -2.46 0.40 22.13
C LYS A 125 -2.06 0.86 20.72
N ASN A 126 -1.33 0.04 19.98
CA ASN A 126 -0.76 0.41 18.68
C ASN A 126 -1.55 -0.14 17.49
N TYR A 127 -2.12 -1.34 17.58
CA TYR A 127 -2.69 -2.02 16.41
C TYR A 127 -4.07 -2.62 16.70
N SER A 128 -5.02 -2.38 15.80
CA SER A 128 -6.28 -3.14 15.80
C SER A 128 -6.08 -4.55 15.26
N ASN A 129 -6.95 -5.48 15.65
CA ASN A 129 -6.94 -6.83 15.08
C ASN A 129 -7.08 -6.80 13.56
N ARG A 130 -7.96 -5.95 13.03
CA ARG A 130 -8.19 -5.78 11.59
C ARG A 130 -6.91 -5.41 10.85
N ILE A 131 -6.11 -4.50 11.40
CA ILE A 131 -4.82 -4.11 10.81
C ILE A 131 -3.83 -5.27 10.88
N VAL A 132 -3.66 -5.91 12.04
CA VAL A 132 -2.75 -7.05 12.19
C VAL A 132 -3.10 -8.19 11.22
N ASP A 133 -4.39 -8.44 11.01
CA ASP A 133 -4.87 -9.52 10.14
C ASP A 133 -4.49 -9.32 8.66
N LEU A 134 -4.23 -8.07 8.21
CA LEU A 134 -3.72 -7.80 6.86
C LEU A 134 -2.32 -8.41 6.60
N GLY A 135 -1.52 -8.60 7.65
CA GLY A 135 -0.19 -9.19 7.56
C GLY A 135 -0.14 -10.69 7.80
N LYS A 136 -1.30 -11.32 8.06
CA LYS A 136 -1.39 -12.76 8.31
C LYS A 136 -1.53 -13.58 7.03
N VAL A 137 -0.78 -14.67 6.97
CA VAL A 137 -0.89 -15.70 5.93
C VAL A 137 -0.85 -17.07 6.62
N ASP A 138 -1.83 -17.92 6.33
CA ASP A 138 -1.95 -19.26 6.90
C ASP A 138 -1.86 -19.28 8.46
N GLY A 139 -2.49 -18.30 9.09
CA GLY A 139 -2.54 -18.13 10.56
C GLY A 139 -1.29 -17.53 11.20
N LYS A 140 -0.20 -17.30 10.45
CA LYS A 140 1.04 -16.68 10.94
C LYS A 140 1.14 -15.22 10.52
N LEU A 141 1.73 -14.38 11.36
CA LEU A 141 1.99 -12.97 11.06
C LEU A 141 3.33 -12.84 10.35
N TYR A 142 3.32 -12.81 9.02
CA TYR A 142 4.56 -12.64 8.27
C TYR A 142 4.92 -11.19 7.97
N GLY A 143 3.94 -10.29 7.94
CA GLY A 143 4.18 -8.87 7.69
C GLY A 143 3.53 -7.97 8.75
N LEU A 144 4.26 -6.94 9.20
CA LEU A 144 3.67 -5.89 10.00
C LEU A 144 3.12 -4.80 9.06
N PRO A 145 1.79 -4.55 9.04
CA PRO A 145 1.20 -3.58 8.14
C PRO A 145 1.79 -2.18 8.31
N PHE A 146 2.40 -1.64 7.24
CA PHE A 146 3.09 -0.36 7.28
C PHE A 146 2.21 0.78 6.81
N ASN A 147 1.51 0.62 5.70
CA ASN A 147 0.51 1.57 5.23
C ASN A 147 -0.72 0.83 4.68
N ALA A 148 -1.86 1.49 4.74
CA ALA A 148 -3.11 0.92 4.25
C ALA A 148 -3.88 1.95 3.42
N SER A 149 -4.62 1.48 2.44
CA SER A 149 -5.48 2.32 1.60
C SER A 149 -6.68 1.54 1.09
N THR A 150 -7.76 2.27 0.85
CA THR A 150 -8.88 1.83 0.01
C THR A 150 -9.05 2.86 -1.09
N PRO A 151 -9.54 2.52 -2.30
CA PRO A 151 -9.74 3.50 -3.35
C PRO A 151 -10.72 4.57 -2.90
N ILE A 152 -10.42 5.83 -3.23
CA ILE A 152 -11.27 6.98 -2.93
C ILE A 152 -11.67 7.72 -4.20
N MET A 153 -12.72 8.52 -4.09
CA MET A 153 -13.19 9.41 -5.14
C MET A 153 -12.55 10.78 -4.94
N TYR A 154 -11.88 11.29 -5.96
CA TYR A 154 -11.46 12.69 -6.12
C TYR A 154 -12.43 13.37 -7.06
N TYR A 155 -12.77 14.63 -6.84
CA TYR A 155 -13.65 15.33 -7.78
C TYR A 155 -13.40 16.84 -7.81
N ASN A 156 -13.76 17.43 -8.95
CA ASN A 156 -13.81 18.85 -9.19
C ASN A 156 -15.21 19.35 -8.79
N ALA A 157 -15.28 20.11 -7.68
CA ALA A 157 -16.54 20.56 -7.10
C ALA A 157 -17.34 21.48 -8.05
N GLU A 158 -16.67 22.29 -8.87
CA GLU A 158 -17.31 23.18 -9.84
C GLU A 158 -17.99 22.37 -10.97
N LEU A 159 -17.33 21.33 -11.49
CA LEU A 159 -17.92 20.48 -12.51
C LEU A 159 -19.12 19.68 -11.99
N VAL A 160 -19.03 19.18 -10.74
CA VAL A 160 -20.16 18.53 -10.06
C VAL A 160 -21.33 19.49 -9.94
N LYS A 161 -21.11 20.71 -9.43
CA LYS A 161 -22.16 21.73 -9.30
C LYS A 161 -22.74 22.14 -10.64
N LYS A 162 -21.92 22.34 -11.67
CA LYS A 162 -22.36 22.67 -13.04
C LYS A 162 -23.28 21.59 -13.64
N ALA A 163 -23.03 20.32 -13.30
CA ALA A 163 -23.86 19.19 -13.73
C ALA A 163 -25.15 18.99 -12.90
N GLY A 164 -25.40 19.90 -11.93
CA GLY A 164 -26.56 19.83 -11.04
C GLY A 164 -26.40 18.82 -9.89
N GLY A 165 -25.17 18.40 -9.59
CA GLY A 165 -24.85 17.62 -8.42
C GLY A 165 -24.58 18.48 -7.18
N ASP A 166 -24.60 17.88 -6.00
CA ASP A 166 -24.19 18.52 -4.75
C ASP A 166 -22.76 18.13 -4.40
N PRO A 167 -21.80 19.06 -4.45
CA PRO A 167 -20.42 18.76 -4.08
C PRO A 167 -20.20 18.47 -2.58
N GLU A 168 -21.17 18.76 -1.70
CA GLU A 168 -21.10 18.39 -0.28
C GLU A 168 -21.64 16.95 -0.05
N HIS A 169 -22.47 16.41 -0.96
CA HIS A 169 -23.12 15.11 -0.84
C HIS A 169 -22.99 14.32 -2.14
N MET A 170 -21.81 13.79 -2.42
CA MET A 170 -21.59 12.96 -3.59
C MET A 170 -22.37 11.64 -3.52
N PRO A 171 -22.83 11.12 -4.68
CA PRO A 171 -23.52 9.83 -4.73
C PRO A 171 -22.69 8.69 -4.09
N ASP A 172 -23.32 7.91 -3.22
CA ASP A 172 -22.74 6.79 -2.49
C ASP A 172 -23.04 5.42 -3.12
N ASN A 173 -23.65 5.42 -4.30
CA ASN A 173 -23.94 4.25 -5.12
C ASN A 173 -23.57 4.52 -6.59
N TRP A 174 -23.29 3.45 -7.33
CA TRP A 174 -22.75 3.56 -8.68
C TRP A 174 -23.76 4.06 -9.72
N ASP A 175 -25.06 3.76 -9.59
CA ASP A 175 -26.04 4.17 -10.61
C ASP A 175 -26.28 5.68 -10.56
N ALA A 176 -26.40 6.26 -9.36
CA ALA A 176 -26.51 7.71 -9.18
C ALA A 176 -25.22 8.44 -9.61
N LEU A 177 -24.04 7.86 -9.30
CA LEU A 177 -22.75 8.43 -9.72
C LEU A 177 -22.61 8.40 -11.24
N MET A 178 -22.99 7.30 -11.91
CA MET A 178 -22.96 7.21 -13.36
C MET A 178 -23.87 8.27 -14.03
N ALA A 179 -25.06 8.49 -13.49
CA ALA A 179 -25.94 9.54 -13.97
C ALA A 179 -25.32 10.94 -13.84
N LEU A 180 -24.63 11.22 -12.72
CA LEU A 180 -23.91 12.48 -12.51
C LEU A 180 -22.74 12.63 -13.50
N THR A 181 -21.92 11.59 -13.66
CA THR A 181 -20.75 11.67 -14.55
C THR A 181 -21.11 11.78 -16.03
N ALA A 182 -22.23 11.17 -16.45
CA ALA A 182 -22.79 11.36 -17.78
C ALA A 182 -23.26 12.82 -18.00
N LYS A 183 -23.88 13.46 -16.97
CA LYS A 183 -24.24 14.88 -17.01
C LYS A 183 -23.02 15.80 -17.06
N ILE A 184 -21.94 15.49 -16.35
CA ILE A 184 -20.69 16.24 -16.45
C ILE A 184 -20.17 16.20 -17.89
N LYS A 185 -20.15 15.00 -18.52
CA LYS A 185 -19.73 14.84 -19.92
C LYS A 185 -20.60 15.62 -20.90
N SER A 186 -21.93 15.51 -20.78
CA SER A 186 -22.85 16.21 -21.69
C SER A 186 -22.80 17.74 -21.52
N GLY A 187 -22.67 18.25 -20.30
CA GLY A 187 -22.58 19.69 -19.98
C GLY A 187 -21.20 20.31 -20.19
N SER A 188 -20.16 19.50 -20.46
CA SER A 188 -18.79 19.91 -20.70
C SER A 188 -18.11 18.94 -21.69
N PRO A 189 -18.33 19.07 -23.01
CA PRO A 189 -17.89 18.09 -24.01
C PRO A 189 -16.37 17.81 -24.01
N ASP A 190 -15.54 18.79 -23.62
CA ASP A 190 -14.08 18.66 -23.56
C ASP A 190 -13.58 18.02 -22.23
N VAL A 191 -14.50 17.65 -21.35
CA VAL A 191 -14.22 17.04 -20.05
C VAL A 191 -14.76 15.61 -20.04
N ALA A 192 -13.98 14.66 -19.52
CA ALA A 192 -14.49 13.34 -19.18
C ALA A 192 -15.26 13.41 -17.85
N GLY A 193 -16.42 12.76 -17.78
CA GLY A 193 -17.20 12.72 -16.55
C GLY A 193 -16.51 11.92 -15.46
N ILE A 194 -15.82 10.83 -15.82
CA ILE A 194 -15.16 9.91 -14.91
C ILE A 194 -13.77 9.49 -15.39
N GLY A 195 -12.87 9.20 -14.46
CA GLY A 195 -11.63 8.47 -14.66
C GLY A 195 -11.55 7.30 -13.68
N TYR A 196 -11.54 6.08 -14.21
CA TYR A 196 -11.44 4.82 -13.46
C TYR A 196 -10.52 3.85 -14.20
N ASN A 197 -9.21 3.96 -13.95
CA ASN A 197 -8.17 3.34 -14.79
C ASN A 197 -7.99 1.84 -14.56
N VAL A 198 -9.06 1.06 -14.43
CA VAL A 198 -8.99 -0.39 -14.24
C VAL A 198 -8.17 -1.09 -15.33
N HIS A 199 -8.19 -0.58 -16.55
CA HIS A 199 -7.51 -1.12 -17.74
C HIS A 199 -5.99 -0.89 -17.75
N GLU A 200 -5.49 0.10 -17.00
CA GLU A 200 -4.07 0.47 -16.93
C GLU A 200 -3.54 0.56 -15.48
N TRP A 201 -4.35 0.17 -14.50
CA TRP A 201 -3.88 0.06 -13.12
C TRP A 201 -2.81 -1.03 -13.02
N PRO A 202 -1.73 -0.84 -12.26
CA PRO A 202 -0.61 -1.79 -12.25
C PRO A 202 -0.93 -3.17 -11.65
N ASP A 203 -2.11 -3.34 -11.04
CA ASP A 203 -2.59 -4.58 -10.43
C ASP A 203 -4.11 -4.69 -10.47
N VAL A 204 -4.69 -5.74 -9.85
CA VAL A 204 -6.15 -6.04 -9.85
C VAL A 204 -6.99 -5.19 -8.91
N TRP A 205 -6.43 -4.24 -8.20
CA TRP A 205 -7.08 -3.56 -7.07
C TRP A 205 -8.42 -2.91 -7.42
N LEU A 206 -8.44 -2.07 -8.47
CA LEU A 206 -9.67 -1.40 -8.90
C LEU A 206 -10.71 -2.37 -9.48
N TYR A 207 -10.28 -3.47 -10.10
CA TYR A 207 -11.20 -4.50 -10.57
C TYR A 207 -11.84 -5.24 -9.39
N HIS A 208 -11.04 -5.66 -8.39
CA HIS A 208 -11.55 -6.28 -7.18
C HIS A 208 -12.44 -5.33 -6.38
N ALA A 209 -12.10 -4.04 -6.29
CA ALA A 209 -12.94 -3.05 -5.61
C ALA A 209 -14.36 -2.98 -6.20
N MET A 210 -14.48 -3.07 -7.54
CA MET A 210 -15.78 -3.06 -8.19
C MET A 210 -16.62 -4.33 -7.91
N ILE A 211 -15.97 -5.47 -7.71
CA ILE A 211 -16.62 -6.72 -7.32
C ILE A 211 -17.01 -6.68 -5.84
N THR A 212 -16.08 -6.34 -4.96
CA THR A 212 -16.26 -6.45 -3.51
C THR A 212 -17.21 -5.40 -2.94
N GLN A 213 -17.26 -4.20 -3.52
CA GLN A 213 -18.23 -3.17 -3.11
C GLN A 213 -19.70 -3.63 -3.31
N ALA A 214 -19.95 -4.53 -4.24
CA ALA A 214 -21.25 -5.13 -4.49
C ALA A 214 -21.52 -6.39 -3.62
N GLY A 215 -20.60 -6.74 -2.71
CA GLY A 215 -20.70 -7.90 -1.83
C GLY A 215 -20.23 -9.22 -2.45
N GLY A 216 -19.57 -9.16 -3.63
CA GLY A 216 -18.93 -10.32 -4.25
C GLY A 216 -17.48 -10.54 -3.80
N THR A 217 -16.87 -11.60 -4.31
CA THR A 217 -15.43 -11.87 -4.17
C THR A 217 -14.87 -12.29 -5.52
N ALA A 218 -13.58 -12.02 -5.75
CA ALA A 218 -12.88 -12.47 -6.95
C ALA A 218 -12.39 -13.93 -6.80
N VAL A 219 -12.08 -14.32 -5.56
CA VAL A 219 -11.54 -15.64 -5.21
C VAL A 219 -12.29 -16.18 -4.00
N ASP A 220 -12.68 -17.45 -4.02
CA ASP A 220 -13.29 -18.18 -2.91
C ASP A 220 -12.42 -19.40 -2.59
N GLY A 221 -11.62 -19.31 -1.52
CA GLY A 221 -10.55 -20.28 -1.24
C GLY A 221 -9.54 -20.33 -2.39
N GLU A 222 -9.44 -21.46 -3.07
CA GLU A 222 -8.59 -21.66 -4.26
C GLU A 222 -9.36 -21.49 -5.58
N LYS A 223 -10.65 -21.17 -5.52
CA LYS A 223 -11.50 -21.05 -6.73
C LYS A 223 -11.58 -19.60 -7.20
N VAL A 224 -11.35 -19.40 -8.48
CA VAL A 224 -11.64 -18.14 -9.17
C VAL A 224 -13.15 -18.05 -9.39
N VAL A 225 -13.77 -16.96 -8.94
CA VAL A 225 -15.24 -16.74 -9.06
C VAL A 225 -15.58 -15.40 -9.71
N LEU A 226 -14.72 -14.39 -9.63
CA LEU A 226 -14.85 -13.05 -10.23
C LEU A 226 -16.25 -12.44 -10.04
N GLY A 227 -16.82 -12.59 -8.83
CA GLY A 227 -18.15 -12.12 -8.47
C GLY A 227 -19.31 -13.03 -8.89
N GLY A 228 -19.04 -14.09 -9.64
CA GLY A 228 -20.07 -14.90 -10.29
C GLY A 228 -20.63 -14.28 -11.58
N PRO A 229 -21.39 -15.05 -12.39
CA PRO A 229 -21.76 -14.63 -13.75
C PRO A 229 -22.58 -13.32 -13.77
N ASP A 230 -23.56 -13.16 -12.90
CA ASP A 230 -24.44 -11.99 -12.92
C ASP A 230 -23.69 -10.71 -12.50
N LEU A 231 -22.98 -10.75 -11.38
CA LEU A 231 -22.21 -9.60 -10.91
C LEU A 231 -21.01 -9.31 -11.81
N GLY A 232 -20.28 -10.32 -12.26
CA GLY A 232 -19.11 -10.14 -13.12
C GLY A 232 -19.46 -9.49 -14.45
N VAL A 233 -20.58 -9.91 -15.08
CA VAL A 233 -21.11 -9.27 -16.29
C VAL A 233 -21.55 -7.83 -16.01
N LYS A 234 -22.27 -7.57 -14.90
CA LYS A 234 -22.67 -6.21 -14.50
C LYS A 234 -21.47 -5.28 -14.28
N VAL A 235 -20.39 -5.78 -13.71
CA VAL A 235 -19.14 -5.03 -13.53
C VAL A 235 -18.53 -4.64 -14.88
N LEU A 236 -18.45 -5.58 -15.83
CA LEU A 236 -17.94 -5.30 -17.18
C LEU A 236 -18.83 -4.33 -17.98
N GLN A 237 -20.15 -4.45 -17.83
CA GLN A 237 -21.11 -3.48 -18.39
C GLN A 237 -20.84 -2.07 -17.84
N ARG A 238 -20.58 -1.93 -16.54
CA ARG A 238 -20.27 -0.65 -15.91
C ARG A 238 -18.97 -0.06 -16.46
N PHE A 239 -17.94 -0.87 -16.64
CA PHE A 239 -16.67 -0.42 -17.24
C PHE A 239 -16.85 0.08 -18.68
N ARG A 240 -17.66 -0.59 -19.51
CA ARG A 240 -18.03 -0.11 -20.84
C ARG A 240 -18.73 1.26 -20.77
N ARG A 241 -19.68 1.42 -19.84
CA ARG A 241 -20.43 2.67 -19.65
C ARG A 241 -19.55 3.85 -19.20
N PHE A 242 -18.46 3.62 -18.49
CA PHE A 242 -17.48 4.68 -18.18
C PHE A 242 -16.96 5.34 -19.45
N VAL A 243 -16.73 4.57 -20.51
CA VAL A 243 -16.28 5.08 -21.81
C VAL A 243 -17.46 5.65 -22.60
N SER A 244 -18.52 4.87 -22.81
CA SER A 244 -19.61 5.22 -23.73
C SER A 244 -20.51 6.34 -23.23
N GLU A 245 -20.77 6.45 -21.91
CA GLU A 245 -21.68 7.44 -21.33
C GLU A 245 -20.97 8.62 -20.69
N SER A 246 -19.83 8.37 -20.01
CA SER A 246 -19.11 9.40 -19.28
C SER A 246 -17.84 9.88 -19.98
N GLY A 247 -17.53 9.36 -21.17
CA GLY A 247 -16.40 9.79 -22.01
C GLY A 247 -15.03 9.55 -21.38
N MET A 248 -14.87 8.48 -20.59
CA MET A 248 -13.59 8.14 -19.97
C MET A 248 -12.53 7.88 -21.04
N PRO A 249 -11.37 8.57 -21.01
CA PRO A 249 -10.30 8.29 -21.93
C PRO A 249 -9.58 6.99 -21.55
N LEU A 250 -9.22 6.18 -22.55
CA LEU A 250 -8.42 4.96 -22.35
C LEU A 250 -6.92 5.27 -22.45
N ILE A 251 -6.41 5.97 -21.45
CA ILE A 251 -5.02 6.38 -21.27
C ILE A 251 -4.46 5.77 -20.00
N ASP A 252 -3.14 5.81 -19.81
CA ASP A 252 -2.53 5.27 -18.60
C ASP A 252 -2.94 6.04 -17.33
N TRP A 253 -2.70 5.45 -16.19
CA TRP A 253 -3.15 5.98 -14.90
C TRP A 253 -2.44 7.27 -14.48
N ASP A 254 -1.16 7.46 -14.88
CA ASP A 254 -0.44 8.72 -14.64
C ASP A 254 -0.96 9.84 -15.54
N GLN A 255 -1.21 9.55 -16.83
CA GLN A 255 -1.85 10.48 -17.76
C GLN A 255 -3.26 10.87 -17.28
N SER A 256 -4.07 9.91 -16.81
CA SER A 256 -5.40 10.20 -16.25
C SER A 256 -5.32 11.12 -15.04
N ARG A 257 -4.35 10.92 -14.15
CA ARG A 257 -4.13 11.80 -12.99
C ARG A 257 -3.75 13.21 -13.46
N GLN A 258 -2.87 13.34 -14.45
CA GLN A 258 -2.51 14.63 -15.04
C GLN A 258 -3.73 15.32 -15.66
N GLN A 259 -4.58 14.59 -16.39
CA GLN A 259 -5.83 15.13 -16.95
C GLN A 259 -6.79 15.57 -15.85
N PHE A 260 -6.92 14.81 -14.75
CA PHE A 260 -7.71 15.23 -13.60
C PHE A 260 -7.16 16.53 -12.97
N ILE A 261 -5.86 16.61 -12.72
CA ILE A 261 -5.18 17.79 -12.17
C ILE A 261 -5.35 19.02 -13.10
N ALA A 262 -5.43 18.80 -14.41
CA ALA A 262 -5.72 19.84 -15.40
C ALA A 262 -7.21 20.21 -15.52
N GLY A 263 -8.10 19.62 -14.71
CA GLY A 263 -9.55 19.87 -14.75
C GLY A 263 -10.26 19.23 -15.95
N LYS A 264 -9.65 18.26 -16.62
CA LYS A 264 -10.20 17.57 -17.79
C LYS A 264 -10.98 16.29 -17.45
N ILE A 265 -11.04 15.92 -16.18
CA ILE A 265 -11.85 14.82 -15.65
C ILE A 265 -12.63 15.35 -14.45
N GLY A 266 -13.94 15.09 -14.39
CA GLY A 266 -14.81 15.59 -13.34
C GLY A 266 -14.70 14.80 -12.04
N VAL A 267 -14.80 13.47 -12.13
CA VAL A 267 -14.66 12.53 -11.02
C VAL A 267 -13.54 11.54 -11.33
N PHE A 268 -12.64 11.33 -10.39
CA PHE A 268 -11.48 10.48 -10.59
C PHE A 268 -11.29 9.50 -9.42
N PHE A 269 -11.05 8.24 -9.72
CA PHE A 269 -10.77 7.22 -8.71
C PHE A 269 -9.30 6.89 -8.70
N ASP A 270 -8.69 7.05 -7.52
CA ASP A 270 -7.26 6.77 -7.32
C ASP A 270 -7.00 6.34 -5.87
N THR A 271 -5.77 5.95 -5.60
CA THR A 271 -5.28 5.68 -4.26
C THR A 271 -5.12 6.97 -3.45
N PRO A 272 -5.45 6.97 -2.15
CA PRO A 272 -5.14 8.10 -1.27
C PRO A 272 -3.63 8.36 -1.14
N ALA A 273 -2.78 7.41 -1.52
CA ALA A 273 -1.32 7.57 -1.53
C ALA A 273 -0.83 8.75 -2.39
N ARG A 274 -1.66 9.24 -3.31
CA ARG A 274 -1.36 10.38 -4.19
C ARG A 274 -2.08 11.66 -3.78
N LEU A 275 -2.87 11.64 -2.70
CA LEU A 275 -3.71 12.79 -2.33
C LEU A 275 -2.90 14.07 -2.09
N ARG A 276 -1.77 14.00 -1.38
CA ARG A 276 -0.89 15.16 -1.19
C ARG A 276 -0.41 15.70 -2.54
N GLN A 277 0.11 14.83 -3.41
CA GLN A 277 0.57 15.22 -4.74
C GLN A 277 -0.54 15.87 -5.58
N VAL A 278 -1.73 15.27 -5.58
CA VAL A 278 -2.88 15.80 -6.33
C VAL A 278 -3.30 17.15 -5.76
N THR A 279 -3.37 17.30 -4.43
CA THR A 279 -3.72 18.56 -3.76
C THR A 279 -2.76 19.66 -4.14
N ASP A 280 -1.45 19.40 -4.04
CA ASP A 280 -0.41 20.39 -4.31
C ASP A 280 -0.41 20.82 -5.81
N LEU A 281 -0.62 19.88 -6.73
CA LEU A 281 -0.61 20.13 -8.17
C LEU A 281 -1.92 20.73 -8.70
N VAL A 282 -3.06 20.46 -8.07
CA VAL A 282 -4.32 21.14 -8.37
C VAL A 282 -4.22 22.61 -7.95
N GLY A 283 -3.69 22.90 -6.75
CA GLY A 283 -3.58 24.27 -6.24
C GLY A 283 -4.91 25.01 -6.37
N ASP A 284 -4.89 26.16 -7.02
CA ASP A 284 -6.06 27.06 -7.20
C ASP A 284 -6.83 26.82 -8.52
N LYS A 285 -6.52 25.76 -9.29
CA LYS A 285 -7.17 25.52 -10.59
C LYS A 285 -8.67 25.23 -10.46
N PHE A 286 -9.04 24.53 -9.39
CA PHE A 286 -10.42 24.21 -9.02
C PHE A 286 -10.49 23.75 -7.57
N THR A 287 -11.67 23.74 -6.97
CA THR A 287 -11.90 23.20 -5.63
C THR A 287 -11.85 21.67 -5.66
N LEU A 288 -10.69 21.12 -5.26
CA LEU A 288 -10.51 19.68 -5.09
C LEU A 288 -11.23 19.20 -3.84
N ARG A 289 -12.05 18.17 -3.99
CA ARG A 289 -12.65 17.43 -2.88
C ARG A 289 -12.48 15.93 -3.05
N THR A 290 -12.66 15.21 -1.95
CA THR A 290 -12.66 13.75 -1.95
C THR A 290 -13.93 13.22 -1.28
N ALA A 291 -14.37 12.04 -1.72
CA ALA A 291 -15.49 11.31 -1.13
C ALA A 291 -15.17 9.81 -1.02
N THR A 292 -15.94 9.11 -0.21
CA THR A 292 -15.84 7.66 -0.06
C THR A 292 -16.20 6.96 -1.37
N PHE A 293 -15.67 5.76 -1.56
CA PHE A 293 -15.96 4.91 -2.70
C PHE A 293 -17.45 4.50 -2.69
N PRO A 294 -18.18 4.59 -3.80
CA PRO A 294 -19.58 4.16 -3.85
C PRO A 294 -19.71 2.65 -3.58
N VAL A 295 -20.69 2.28 -2.77
CA VAL A 295 -20.95 0.90 -2.37
C VAL A 295 -22.41 0.56 -2.61
N ASP A 296 -22.67 -0.27 -3.62
CA ASP A 296 -24.05 -0.70 -3.98
C ASP A 296 -24.65 -1.60 -2.88
N ASN A 297 -23.86 -2.52 -2.32
CA ASN A 297 -24.31 -3.40 -1.24
C ASN A 297 -23.90 -2.85 0.12
N LYS A 298 -24.75 -2.06 0.75
CA LYS A 298 -24.45 -1.42 2.04
C LYS A 298 -24.21 -2.43 3.18
N ALA A 299 -24.79 -3.62 3.11
CA ALA A 299 -24.68 -4.64 4.16
C ALA A 299 -23.41 -5.49 4.04
N LYS A 300 -22.99 -5.85 2.82
CA LYS A 300 -21.90 -6.80 2.57
C LYS A 300 -20.73 -6.21 1.77
N GLY A 301 -20.92 -5.03 1.18
CA GLY A 301 -19.90 -4.41 0.33
C GLY A 301 -18.65 -4.03 1.12
N GLY A 302 -17.52 -4.52 0.65
CA GLY A 302 -16.19 -4.23 1.18
C GLY A 302 -15.29 -3.57 0.14
N LEU A 303 -14.17 -3.02 0.61
CA LEU A 303 -13.14 -2.42 -0.23
C LEU A 303 -11.80 -3.12 0.01
N PRO A 304 -11.13 -3.64 -1.03
CA PRO A 304 -9.86 -4.34 -0.85
C PRO A 304 -8.82 -3.38 -0.30
N THR A 305 -8.15 -3.76 0.78
CA THR A 305 -7.15 -2.92 1.44
C THR A 305 -5.83 -3.02 0.70
N GLY A 306 -5.50 -2.00 -0.07
CA GLY A 306 -4.20 -1.81 -0.70
C GLY A 306 -3.17 -1.26 0.29
N GLY A 307 -1.94 -1.14 -0.17
CA GLY A 307 -0.78 -0.79 0.64
C GLY A 307 0.17 -1.97 0.82
N ASN A 308 0.97 -1.96 1.89
CA ASN A 308 1.99 -2.99 2.08
C ASN A 308 2.20 -3.33 3.56
N ALA A 309 2.84 -4.49 3.75
CA ALA A 309 3.38 -4.92 5.03
C ALA A 309 4.90 -5.07 4.94
N ALA A 310 5.61 -4.67 6.01
CA ALA A 310 7.03 -4.90 6.15
C ALA A 310 7.29 -6.32 6.65
N ILE A 311 8.12 -7.09 5.93
CA ILE A 311 8.52 -8.46 6.27
C ILE A 311 10.01 -8.50 6.60
N ILE A 312 10.42 -9.43 7.45
CA ILE A 312 11.83 -9.70 7.79
C ILE A 312 12.27 -10.97 7.07
N THR A 313 13.31 -10.89 6.26
CA THR A 313 13.80 -12.00 5.45
C THR A 313 15.24 -12.45 5.80
N THR A 314 15.94 -11.69 6.64
CA THR A 314 17.27 -12.07 7.11
C THR A 314 17.23 -13.29 8.04
N ARG A 315 18.24 -14.15 7.97
CA ARG A 315 18.43 -15.29 8.87
C ARG A 315 19.35 -15.00 10.05
N ASP A 316 20.06 -13.86 10.03
CA ASP A 316 20.96 -13.45 11.10
C ASP A 316 20.14 -12.98 12.31
N PRO A 317 20.25 -13.61 13.50
CA PRO A 317 19.47 -13.24 14.68
C PRO A 317 19.72 -11.81 15.16
N LYS A 318 20.94 -11.27 14.99
CA LYS A 318 21.26 -9.88 15.34
C LYS A 318 20.52 -8.91 14.43
N LYS A 319 20.53 -9.18 13.12
CA LYS A 319 19.78 -8.40 12.14
C LYS A 319 18.27 -8.55 12.29
N GLN A 320 17.75 -9.75 12.65
CA GLN A 320 16.32 -9.94 12.95
C GLN A 320 15.85 -9.05 14.10
N LYS A 321 16.65 -8.97 15.19
CA LYS A 321 16.35 -8.09 16.31
C LYS A 321 16.35 -6.61 15.88
N ALA A 322 17.37 -6.19 15.14
CA ALA A 322 17.47 -4.81 14.63
C ALA A 322 16.31 -4.48 13.66
N ALA A 323 15.95 -5.42 12.78
CA ALA A 323 14.83 -5.28 11.86
C ALA A 323 13.50 -5.17 12.60
N TRP A 324 13.29 -5.92 13.69
CA TRP A 324 12.09 -5.79 14.51
C TRP A 324 11.96 -4.41 15.16
N GLU A 325 13.05 -3.86 15.73
CA GLU A 325 13.07 -2.48 16.23
C GLU A 325 12.71 -1.48 15.12
N PHE A 326 13.25 -1.68 13.92
CA PHE A 326 12.91 -0.83 12.77
C PHE A 326 11.43 -0.97 12.37
N LEU A 327 10.87 -2.19 12.31
CA LEU A 327 9.46 -2.39 12.00
C LEU A 327 8.53 -1.73 13.02
N LYS A 328 8.83 -1.84 14.32
CA LYS A 328 8.07 -1.14 15.37
C LYS A 328 8.10 0.37 15.20
N PHE A 329 9.26 0.92 14.84
CA PHE A 329 9.41 2.35 14.62
C PHE A 329 8.62 2.83 13.40
N VAL A 330 8.78 2.19 12.24
CA VAL A 330 8.11 2.64 11.00
C VAL A 330 6.59 2.50 11.07
N THR A 331 6.09 1.61 11.91
CA THR A 331 4.65 1.47 12.20
C THR A 331 4.23 2.23 13.47
N GLY A 332 5.14 2.96 14.10
CA GLY A 332 4.86 3.84 15.24
C GLY A 332 4.17 5.15 14.84
N PRO A 333 3.57 5.87 15.79
CA PRO A 333 2.72 7.02 15.46
C PRO A 333 3.47 8.18 14.81
N GLU A 334 4.74 8.42 15.16
CA GLU A 334 5.57 9.46 14.55
C GLU A 334 5.85 9.18 13.07
N ALA A 335 6.25 7.95 12.74
CA ALA A 335 6.50 7.55 11.37
C ALA A 335 5.19 7.55 10.56
N GLN A 336 4.09 7.09 11.14
CA GLN A 336 2.79 7.08 10.49
C GLN A 336 2.27 8.50 10.21
N LYS A 337 2.58 9.48 11.08
CA LYS A 337 2.31 10.89 10.79
C LYS A 337 3.02 11.36 9.52
N ILE A 338 4.33 11.05 9.36
CA ILE A 338 5.09 11.38 8.16
C ILE A 338 4.46 10.74 6.92
N VAL A 339 4.09 9.46 7.00
CA VAL A 339 3.43 8.75 5.89
C VAL A 339 2.15 9.44 5.47
N VAL A 340 1.27 9.78 6.40
CA VAL A 340 -0.03 10.42 6.11
C VAL A 340 0.16 11.82 5.53
N GLU A 341 0.96 12.66 6.14
CA GLU A 341 1.17 14.06 5.73
C GLU A 341 1.81 14.16 4.34
N THR A 342 2.67 13.21 3.98
CA THR A 342 3.34 13.18 2.68
C THR A 342 2.55 12.46 1.58
N THR A 343 1.50 11.73 1.93
CA THR A 343 0.73 10.92 0.98
C THR A 343 -0.78 11.13 1.09
N GLY A 344 -1.40 10.70 2.13
CA GLY A 344 -2.83 10.54 2.39
C GLY A 344 -3.23 9.10 2.71
N TYR A 345 -2.27 8.19 2.90
CA TYR A 345 -2.53 6.83 3.36
C TYR A 345 -3.29 6.80 4.69
N LEU A 346 -3.98 5.71 4.95
CA LEU A 346 -4.50 5.41 6.28
C LEU A 346 -3.33 5.01 7.20
N PRO A 347 -3.19 5.62 8.39
CA PRO A 347 -2.20 5.17 9.37
C PRO A 347 -2.58 3.79 9.91
N THR A 348 -1.59 2.91 10.04
CA THR A 348 -1.78 1.57 10.59
C THR A 348 -1.65 1.52 12.11
N ASN A 349 -1.25 2.63 12.72
CA ASN A 349 -1.10 2.77 14.17
C ASN A 349 -2.28 3.54 14.75
N LEU A 350 -2.94 2.97 15.76
CA LEU A 350 -4.12 3.57 16.42
C LEU A 350 -3.83 4.92 17.07
N ARG A 351 -2.62 5.12 17.61
CA ARG A 351 -2.22 6.38 18.26
C ARG A 351 -2.01 7.51 17.26
N ALA A 352 -1.67 7.17 16.01
CA ALA A 352 -1.34 8.19 15.00
C ALA A 352 -2.50 9.16 14.72
N THR A 353 -3.76 8.73 14.91
CA THR A 353 -4.94 9.58 14.68
C THR A 353 -5.24 10.53 15.86
N GLY A 354 -4.53 10.36 16.97
CA GLY A 354 -4.71 11.18 18.17
C GLY A 354 -4.25 12.65 18.00
N PRO A 355 -4.64 13.52 18.97
CA PRO A 355 -4.36 14.96 18.92
C PRO A 355 -2.87 15.28 18.92
N GLU A 356 -2.03 14.42 19.47
CA GLU A 356 -0.57 14.59 19.52
C GLU A 356 0.08 14.43 18.12
N PHE A 357 -0.59 13.76 17.16
CA PHE A 357 -0.03 13.44 15.87
C PHE A 357 -0.84 14.02 14.71
N LEU A 358 -1.94 13.36 14.30
CA LEU A 358 -2.70 13.73 13.11
C LEU A 358 -4.02 14.45 13.38
N GLY A 359 -4.48 14.54 14.65
CA GLY A 359 -5.79 15.13 14.95
C GLY A 359 -5.95 16.52 14.37
N GLN A 360 -5.05 17.45 14.70
CA GLN A 360 -5.08 18.83 14.17
C GLN A 360 -4.82 18.90 12.65
N TYR A 361 -4.03 17.96 12.12
CA TYR A 361 -3.78 17.88 10.68
C TYR A 361 -5.05 17.57 9.90
N TYR A 362 -5.83 16.60 10.35
CA TYR A 362 -7.10 16.23 9.74
C TYR A 362 -8.15 17.33 9.81
N ASP A 363 -8.15 18.14 10.88
CA ASP A 363 -9.08 19.26 11.00
C ASP A 363 -8.81 20.36 9.98
N LYS A 364 -7.54 20.57 9.65
CA LYS A 364 -7.10 21.54 8.62
C LYS A 364 -7.15 20.97 7.19
N ASN A 365 -7.19 19.66 7.04
CA ASN A 365 -7.10 18.96 5.76
C ASN A 365 -8.22 17.92 5.61
N PRO A 366 -9.50 18.33 5.44
CA PRO A 366 -10.65 17.43 5.47
C PRO A 366 -10.62 16.33 4.41
N ASN A 367 -10.03 16.58 3.24
CA ASN A 367 -9.87 15.57 2.19
C ASN A 367 -9.07 14.34 2.66
N PHE A 368 -8.15 14.50 3.61
CA PHE A 368 -7.33 13.42 4.14
C PHE A 368 -8.09 12.51 5.13
N LYS A 369 -9.27 12.94 5.61
CA LYS A 369 -10.15 12.10 6.43
C LYS A 369 -10.90 11.03 5.63
N THR A 370 -11.05 11.19 4.33
CA THR A 370 -11.93 10.34 3.50
C THR A 370 -11.60 8.86 3.61
N VAL A 371 -10.31 8.49 3.58
CA VAL A 371 -9.91 7.09 3.70
C VAL A 371 -10.25 6.50 5.08
N ALA A 372 -10.19 7.31 6.13
CA ALA A 372 -10.58 6.89 7.47
C ALA A 372 -12.09 6.65 7.60
N LEU A 373 -12.91 7.47 6.92
CA LEU A 373 -14.38 7.34 6.93
C LEU A 373 -14.90 6.03 6.32
N GLN A 374 -14.11 5.36 5.49
CA GLN A 374 -14.48 4.08 4.87
C GLN A 374 -13.68 2.87 5.41
N MET A 375 -12.94 3.07 6.50
CA MET A 375 -12.11 2.03 7.11
C MET A 375 -12.90 0.78 7.52
N ASP A 376 -14.13 0.96 8.00
CA ASP A 376 -15.00 -0.16 8.39
C ASP A 376 -15.43 -1.04 7.21
N ARG A 377 -15.22 -0.59 5.99
CA ARG A 377 -15.43 -1.37 4.76
C ARG A 377 -14.18 -2.07 4.26
N SER A 378 -13.02 -1.85 4.90
CA SER A 378 -11.77 -2.52 4.52
C SER A 378 -11.90 -4.03 4.64
N VAL A 379 -11.55 -4.73 3.56
CA VAL A 379 -11.43 -6.20 3.53
C VAL A 379 -10.03 -6.59 3.11
N PRO A 380 -9.53 -7.78 3.52
CA PRO A 380 -8.25 -8.28 3.04
C PRO A 380 -8.23 -8.33 1.51
N TRP A 381 -7.13 -7.87 0.93
CA TRP A 381 -6.92 -7.95 -0.50
C TRP A 381 -6.07 -9.17 -0.83
N GLN A 382 -6.72 -10.19 -1.35
CA GLN A 382 -6.09 -11.45 -1.72
C GLN A 382 -5.72 -11.41 -3.20
N GLY A 383 -4.50 -11.81 -3.51
CA GLY A 383 -4.08 -12.15 -4.87
C GLY A 383 -4.69 -13.48 -5.33
N TYR A 384 -4.39 -13.86 -6.55
CA TYR A 384 -4.81 -15.16 -7.08
C TYR A 384 -3.94 -16.30 -6.48
N PRO A 385 -4.51 -17.50 -6.21
CA PRO A 385 -3.72 -18.65 -5.82
C PRO A 385 -2.81 -19.12 -6.97
N GLY A 386 -1.79 -19.93 -6.65
CA GLY A 386 -0.99 -20.64 -7.66
C GLY A 386 0.28 -19.94 -8.16
N GLY A 387 0.69 -18.81 -7.62
CA GLY A 387 2.01 -18.22 -7.94
C GLY A 387 2.11 -17.46 -9.27
N ASN A 388 0.99 -17.13 -9.92
CA ASN A 388 0.91 -16.45 -11.21
C ASN A 388 0.13 -15.13 -11.17
N SER A 389 0.02 -14.48 -10.00
CA SER A 389 -0.84 -13.31 -9.80
C SER A 389 -0.60 -12.20 -10.82
N VAL A 390 0.67 -11.84 -11.06
CA VAL A 390 1.05 -10.78 -12.02
C VAL A 390 0.65 -11.15 -13.45
N LYS A 391 0.91 -12.40 -13.85
CA LYS A 391 0.60 -12.90 -15.20
C LYS A 391 -0.92 -12.96 -15.44
N THR A 392 -1.64 -13.41 -14.41
CA THR A 392 -3.11 -13.45 -14.41
C THR A 392 -3.69 -12.06 -14.59
N TRP A 393 -3.19 -11.10 -13.84
CA TRP A 393 -3.66 -9.72 -13.95
C TRP A 393 -3.45 -9.13 -15.35
N ARG A 394 -2.27 -9.33 -15.95
CA ARG A 394 -1.98 -8.83 -17.29
C ARG A 394 -2.97 -9.36 -18.33
N ALA A 395 -3.29 -10.66 -18.27
CA ALA A 395 -4.29 -11.26 -19.16
C ALA A 395 -5.70 -10.68 -18.94
N GLN A 396 -6.11 -10.50 -17.69
CA GLN A 396 -7.41 -9.91 -17.36
C GLN A 396 -7.56 -8.48 -17.88
N ARG A 397 -6.49 -7.67 -17.75
CA ARG A 397 -6.46 -6.28 -18.22
C ARG A 397 -6.75 -6.16 -19.72
N GLU A 398 -6.18 -7.03 -20.54
CA GLU A 398 -6.43 -7.06 -21.97
C GLU A 398 -7.92 -7.31 -22.30
N ILE A 399 -8.54 -8.26 -21.61
CA ILE A 399 -9.96 -8.60 -21.79
C ILE A 399 -10.86 -7.43 -21.34
N ILE A 400 -10.58 -6.85 -20.19
CA ILE A 400 -11.30 -5.69 -19.65
C ILE A 400 -11.20 -4.53 -20.64
N THR A 401 -10.02 -4.26 -21.19
CA THR A 401 -9.81 -3.19 -22.18
C THR A 401 -10.64 -3.42 -23.43
N ALA A 402 -10.67 -4.65 -23.96
CA ALA A 402 -11.49 -4.98 -25.14
C ALA A 402 -13.00 -4.75 -24.89
N VAL A 403 -13.48 -5.08 -23.69
CA VAL A 403 -14.87 -4.80 -23.28
C VAL A 403 -15.12 -3.28 -23.20
N MET A 404 -14.21 -2.52 -22.60
CA MET A 404 -14.33 -1.07 -22.49
C MET A 404 -14.35 -0.36 -23.84
N ARG A 405 -13.58 -0.86 -24.81
CA ARG A 405 -13.58 -0.36 -26.19
C ARG A 405 -14.82 -0.76 -27.00
N GLY A 406 -15.64 -1.68 -26.49
CA GLY A 406 -16.76 -2.23 -27.23
C GLY A 406 -16.40 -3.29 -28.26
N GLU A 407 -15.15 -3.76 -28.27
CA GLU A 407 -14.64 -4.82 -29.14
C GLU A 407 -15.09 -6.22 -28.68
N LEU A 408 -15.46 -6.37 -27.41
CA LEU A 408 -15.92 -7.62 -26.82
C LEU A 408 -17.17 -7.36 -25.96
N GLU A 409 -18.21 -8.17 -26.18
CA GLU A 409 -19.44 -8.06 -25.37
C GLU A 409 -19.19 -8.47 -23.91
N PRO A 410 -19.80 -7.77 -22.91
CA PRO A 410 -19.55 -8.01 -21.48
C PRO A 410 -19.72 -9.47 -21.05
N LYS A 411 -20.73 -10.18 -21.57
CA LYS A 411 -20.92 -11.61 -21.27
C LYS A 411 -19.78 -12.47 -21.80
N ALA A 412 -19.39 -12.26 -23.05
CA ALA A 412 -18.27 -12.98 -23.65
C ALA A 412 -16.94 -12.62 -22.97
N GLY A 413 -16.77 -11.35 -22.56
CA GLY A 413 -15.64 -10.89 -21.75
C GLY A 413 -15.57 -11.62 -20.42
N TYR A 414 -16.67 -11.75 -19.70
CA TYR A 414 -16.71 -12.49 -18.44
C TYR A 414 -16.35 -13.97 -18.62
N ASP A 415 -16.92 -14.64 -19.63
CA ASP A 415 -16.63 -16.06 -19.88
C ASP A 415 -15.15 -16.26 -20.21
N ARG A 416 -14.57 -15.33 -20.99
CA ARG A 416 -13.13 -15.35 -21.31
C ARG A 416 -12.27 -15.07 -20.08
N LEU A 417 -12.61 -14.10 -19.22
CA LEU A 417 -11.95 -13.82 -17.95
C LEU A 417 -11.92 -15.06 -17.06
N MET A 418 -13.06 -15.73 -16.88
CA MET A 418 -13.16 -16.94 -16.07
C MET A 418 -12.27 -18.05 -16.61
N LYS A 419 -12.32 -18.32 -17.90
CA LYS A 419 -11.55 -19.38 -18.57
C LYS A 419 -10.04 -19.13 -18.45
N GLU A 420 -9.56 -17.94 -18.81
CA GLU A 420 -8.14 -17.62 -18.84
C GLU A 420 -7.56 -17.48 -17.42
N THR A 421 -8.30 -16.85 -16.49
CA THR A 421 -7.87 -16.77 -15.10
C THR A 421 -7.76 -18.15 -14.46
N ALA A 422 -8.76 -19.01 -14.63
CA ALA A 422 -8.72 -20.37 -14.08
C ALA A 422 -7.58 -21.21 -14.68
N ALA A 423 -7.24 -21.02 -15.93
CA ALA A 423 -6.12 -21.72 -16.56
C ALA A 423 -4.75 -21.26 -16.01
N LEU A 424 -4.57 -19.96 -15.78
CA LEU A 424 -3.33 -19.40 -15.22
C LEU A 424 -3.13 -19.74 -13.74
N VAL A 425 -4.21 -19.75 -12.95
CA VAL A 425 -4.18 -20.11 -11.53
C VAL A 425 -3.80 -21.60 -11.30
N LYS A 426 -4.17 -22.49 -12.23
CA LYS A 426 -3.85 -23.93 -12.15
C LYS A 426 -2.44 -24.28 -12.63
N GLN A 427 -1.70 -23.34 -13.23
CA GLN A 427 -0.32 -23.60 -13.68
C GLN A 427 0.61 -23.50 -12.45
N PRO A 428 1.52 -24.48 -12.25
CA PRO A 428 2.49 -24.45 -11.15
C PRO A 428 3.54 -23.33 -11.35
#